data_69f961831609ddabb6b93d3a8203fbb9
#
_entry.id   69f961831609ddabb6b93d3a8203fbb9
#
_cell.length_a   1.000
_cell.length_b   1.000
_cell.length_c   1.000
_cell.angle_alpha   90.00
_cell.angle_beta   90.00
_cell.angle_gamma   90.00
#
_symmetry.space_group_name_H-M   'P 1'
#
loop_
_entity.id
_entity.type
_entity.pdbx_description
1 polymer ?
#
loop_
_entity_poly.entity_id
_entity_poly.type
_entity_poly.pdbx_seq_one_letter_code
_entity_poly.pdbx_strand_id
1 'polypeptide(L)'
;MKKREFLAGAAAVGASAPLFAKTAAMPGSAATTSLVTISGAIGHHNRGPVDPALDQLFHKQLVKFDAAYAFDFGMLTRLPAQTIRPTLEYDARPHPLRGPRLTDVLAQAGVPANPATQVLLRAIDGYIVATTLAQLREYRFLLATHLDDKPLALGGLGPLWAVYEPAAIPMLAGKPLREQFALCPWGIYHIQINAVS
;
A
#
# COMPACT_ATOMS: atom_id res chain seq x y z
N MET A 1 -61.37 43.46 -51.75
CA MET A 1 -60.98 44.90 -51.81
C MET A 1 -59.98 45.25 -50.75
N LYS A 2 -58.84 45.87 -51.20
CA LYS A 2 -57.85 46.69 -50.44
C LYS A 2 -57.07 46.04 -49.29
N LYS A 3 -55.86 45.62 -49.53
CA LYS A 3 -54.49 46.21 -49.29
C LYS A 3 -54.39 47.07 -48.00
N ARG A 4 -53.41 46.68 -47.15
CA ARG A 4 -52.39 47.59 -46.64
C ARG A 4 -51.25 46.84 -45.98
N GLU A 5 -50.09 46.97 -46.55
CA GLU A 5 -48.78 46.58 -46.00
C GLU A 5 -48.41 47.55 -44.85
N PHE A 6 -47.71 47.02 -43.84
CA PHE A 6 -46.86 47.86 -43.00
C PHE A 6 -45.59 47.09 -42.66
N LEU A 7 -44.50 47.55 -43.22
CA LEU A 7 -43.18 47.21 -42.78
C LEU A 7 -42.92 47.86 -41.42
N ALA A 8 -42.35 47.07 -40.50
CA ALA A 8 -41.61 47.62 -39.34
C ALA A 8 -40.44 46.70 -39.00
N GLY A 9 -39.28 47.29 -38.91
CA GLY A 9 -37.96 46.65 -38.84
C GLY A 9 -37.70 45.85 -37.59
N ALA A 10 -37.01 44.79 -37.77
CA ALA A 10 -36.45 43.96 -36.71
C ALA A 10 -35.08 44.47 -36.30
N ALA A 11 -34.95 45.01 -35.12
CA ALA A 11 -33.66 45.21 -34.47
C ALA A 11 -33.22 43.90 -33.82
N ALA A 12 -32.19 43.29 -34.37
CA ALA A 12 -31.55 42.11 -33.76
C ALA A 12 -30.65 42.56 -32.60
N VAL A 13 -31.10 42.34 -31.39
CA VAL A 13 -30.24 42.46 -30.21
C VAL A 13 -29.51 41.12 -30.03
N GLY A 14 -28.23 41.10 -30.37
CA GLY A 14 -27.33 39.98 -30.14
C GLY A 14 -27.08 39.79 -28.65
N ALA A 15 -27.74 38.84 -28.04
CA ALA A 15 -27.42 38.37 -26.70
C ALA A 15 -26.19 37.40 -26.77
N SER A 16 -25.01 37.95 -26.55
CA SER A 16 -23.79 37.13 -26.31
C SER A 16 -23.93 36.49 -24.93
N ALA A 17 -24.35 35.23 -24.89
CA ALA A 17 -24.26 34.41 -23.68
C ALA A 17 -22.78 34.07 -23.40
N PRO A 18 -22.27 34.28 -22.17
CA PRO A 18 -20.94 33.81 -21.82
C PRO A 18 -20.94 32.28 -21.84
N LEU A 19 -20.15 31.67 -22.71
CA LEU A 19 -19.79 30.26 -22.62
C LEU A 19 -19.00 30.08 -21.31
N PHE A 20 -19.68 29.67 -20.24
CA PHE A 20 -18.99 29.07 -19.11
C PHE A 20 -18.45 27.73 -19.59
N ALA A 21 -17.17 27.70 -19.96
CA ALA A 21 -16.45 26.47 -20.15
C ALA A 21 -16.51 25.71 -18.82
N LYS A 22 -17.39 24.73 -18.75
CA LYS A 22 -17.45 23.78 -17.65
C LYS A 22 -16.14 23.01 -17.71
N THR A 23 -15.16 23.48 -16.93
CA THR A 23 -13.90 22.76 -16.72
C THR A 23 -14.32 21.38 -16.24
N ALA A 24 -14.19 20.38 -17.10
CA ALA A 24 -14.40 19.00 -16.69
C ALA A 24 -13.38 18.73 -15.58
N ALA A 25 -13.87 18.65 -14.35
CA ALA A 25 -13.07 18.16 -13.26
C ALA A 25 -12.56 16.78 -13.70
N MET A 26 -11.26 16.63 -13.80
CA MET A 26 -10.64 15.32 -13.98
C MET A 26 -11.25 14.41 -12.90
N PRO A 27 -11.66 13.18 -13.23
CA PRO A 27 -12.17 12.27 -12.21
C PRO A 27 -11.09 12.15 -11.14
N GLY A 28 -11.33 12.75 -9.98
CA GLY A 28 -10.45 12.62 -8.84
C GLY A 28 -10.27 11.14 -8.61
N SER A 29 -9.03 10.69 -8.49
CA SER A 29 -8.72 9.32 -8.07
C SER A 29 -9.63 9.04 -6.88
N ALA A 30 -10.53 8.04 -7.02
CA ALA A 30 -11.41 7.67 -5.92
C ALA A 30 -10.53 7.44 -4.69
N ALA A 31 -10.84 8.13 -3.60
CA ALA A 31 -10.08 7.97 -2.36
C ALA A 31 -10.15 6.51 -1.95
N THR A 32 -9.02 5.82 -2.03
CA THR A 32 -8.91 4.39 -1.70
C THR A 32 -8.35 4.24 -0.30
N THR A 33 -8.79 3.20 0.41
CA THR A 33 -8.32 2.93 1.76
C THR A 33 -6.83 2.55 1.73
N SER A 34 -6.01 3.28 2.49
CA SER A 34 -4.60 2.91 2.71
C SER A 34 -4.51 1.62 3.51
N LEU A 35 -3.73 0.66 3.06
CA LEU A 35 -3.51 -0.63 3.73
C LEU A 35 -2.22 -0.67 4.53
N VAL A 36 -1.16 -0.05 4.02
CA VAL A 36 0.12 0.02 4.71
C VAL A 36 0.74 1.40 4.55
N THR A 37 1.34 1.89 5.63
CA THR A 37 2.06 3.17 5.67
C THR A 37 3.54 2.92 5.95
N ILE A 38 4.42 3.52 5.16
CA ILE A 38 5.88 3.46 5.35
C ILE A 38 6.35 4.81 5.82
N SER A 39 7.13 4.86 6.91
CA SER A 39 7.66 6.10 7.46
C SER A 39 9.13 5.99 7.88
N GLY A 40 9.73 7.10 8.27
CA GLY A 40 11.12 7.20 8.69
C GLY A 40 12.05 7.66 7.56
N ALA A 41 13.19 7.01 7.37
CA ALA A 41 14.18 7.39 6.36
C ALA A 41 13.74 6.98 4.94
N ILE A 42 12.78 7.72 4.38
CA ILE A 42 12.21 7.52 3.03
C ILE A 42 12.31 8.81 2.21
N GLY A 43 12.35 8.69 0.88
CA GLY A 43 12.49 9.82 -0.03
C GLY A 43 11.18 10.33 -0.63
N HIS A 44 10.11 9.52 -0.63
CA HIS A 44 8.82 9.88 -1.21
C HIS A 44 7.73 9.94 -0.14
N HIS A 45 6.82 10.90 -0.26
CA HIS A 45 5.76 11.14 0.71
C HIS A 45 4.43 11.45 0.00
N ASN A 46 3.34 10.83 0.46
CA ASN A 46 1.97 11.12 0.02
C ASN A 46 0.98 11.20 1.19
N ARG A 47 1.51 11.16 2.44
CA ARG A 47 0.76 11.29 3.67
C ARG A 47 1.47 12.24 4.63
N GLY A 48 0.72 13.13 5.28
CA GLY A 48 1.19 14.03 6.34
C GLY A 48 1.40 13.32 7.70
N PRO A 49 1.55 14.11 8.77
CA PRO A 49 1.82 13.59 10.11
C PRO A 49 0.69 12.71 10.65
N VAL A 50 1.00 11.97 11.71
CA VAL A 50 -0.03 11.23 12.48
C VAL A 50 -0.98 12.22 13.13
N ASP A 51 -2.28 12.07 12.88
CA ASP A 51 -3.33 12.76 13.63
C ASP A 51 -3.65 11.98 14.91
N PRO A 52 -3.31 12.51 16.11
CA PRO A 52 -3.51 11.77 17.35
C PRO A 52 -5.00 11.52 17.70
N ALA A 53 -5.92 12.27 17.08
CA ALA A 53 -7.35 12.09 17.28
C ALA A 53 -7.97 11.07 16.32
N LEU A 54 -7.55 11.05 15.05
CA LEU A 54 -8.15 10.21 14.01
C LEU A 54 -7.31 8.95 13.69
N ASP A 55 -5.99 9.01 13.79
CA ASP A 55 -5.10 7.88 13.52
C ASP A 55 -4.92 6.98 14.75
N GLN A 56 -6.02 6.46 15.30
CA GLN A 56 -6.05 5.79 16.59
C GLN A 56 -5.14 4.56 16.68
N LEU A 57 -4.98 3.77 15.60
CA LEU A 57 -4.08 2.62 15.62
C LEU A 57 -2.62 3.05 15.79
N PHE A 58 -2.17 4.08 15.04
CA PHE A 58 -0.84 4.63 15.20
C PHE A 58 -0.64 5.23 16.59
N HIS A 59 -1.62 6.00 17.07
CA HIS A 59 -1.56 6.61 18.40
C HIS A 59 -1.46 5.56 19.51
N LYS A 60 -2.27 4.51 19.49
CA LYS A 60 -2.28 3.43 20.47
C LYS A 60 -0.98 2.62 20.46
N GLN A 61 -0.38 2.42 19.31
CA GLN A 61 0.87 1.69 19.16
C GLN A 61 2.12 2.60 19.19
N LEU A 62 1.95 3.86 19.60
CA LEU A 62 3.02 4.85 19.79
C LEU A 62 3.85 5.11 18.53
N VAL A 63 3.26 4.91 17.37
CA VAL A 63 3.88 5.24 16.08
C VAL A 63 3.76 6.72 15.82
N LYS A 64 4.88 7.37 15.47
CA LYS A 64 4.96 8.79 15.17
C LYS A 64 5.73 9.00 13.88
N PHE A 65 5.26 9.91 13.05
CA PHE A 65 5.95 10.40 11.86
C PHE A 65 5.35 11.76 11.47
N ASP A 66 6.16 12.60 10.82
CA ASP A 66 5.74 13.90 10.28
C ASP A 66 5.32 13.78 8.81
N ALA A 67 5.87 12.79 8.10
CA ALA A 67 5.53 12.46 6.72
C ALA A 67 5.71 10.95 6.50
N ALA A 68 4.92 10.39 5.58
CA ALA A 68 4.93 8.97 5.27
C ALA A 68 4.50 8.71 3.82
N TYR A 69 4.70 7.47 3.36
CA TYR A 69 4.18 7.00 2.09
C TYR A 69 3.16 5.88 2.34
N ALA A 70 1.91 6.14 1.97
CA ALA A 70 0.81 5.21 2.15
C ALA A 70 0.49 4.48 0.84
N PHE A 71 0.25 3.18 0.92
CA PHE A 71 -0.17 2.35 -0.20
C PHE A 71 -1.60 1.87 0.00
N ASP A 72 -2.40 1.98 -1.04
CA ASP A 72 -3.65 1.26 -1.18
C ASP A 72 -3.45 -0.10 -1.89
N PHE A 73 -4.51 -0.91 -1.97
CA PHE A 73 -4.48 -2.20 -2.63
C PHE A 73 -4.12 -2.09 -4.13
N GLY A 74 -4.67 -1.07 -4.82
CA GLY A 74 -4.40 -0.83 -6.24
C GLY A 74 -2.94 -0.47 -6.51
N MET A 75 -2.31 0.33 -5.64
CA MET A 75 -0.89 0.67 -5.75
C MET A 75 -0.01 -0.58 -5.59
N LEU A 76 -0.30 -1.42 -4.61
CA LEU A 76 0.45 -2.65 -4.36
C LEU A 76 0.31 -3.66 -5.51
N THR A 77 -0.90 -3.84 -6.05
CA THR A 77 -1.16 -4.80 -7.14
C THR A 77 -0.66 -4.36 -8.50
N ARG A 78 -0.30 -3.08 -8.68
CA ARG A 78 0.41 -2.59 -9.88
C ARG A 78 1.90 -2.88 -9.89
N LEU A 79 2.51 -3.19 -8.74
CA LEU A 79 3.91 -3.61 -8.68
C LEU A 79 4.07 -5.04 -9.22
N PRO A 80 5.25 -5.40 -9.76
CA PRO A 80 5.54 -6.75 -10.23
C PRO A 80 5.28 -7.79 -9.13
N ALA A 81 4.31 -8.67 -9.35
CA ALA A 81 3.95 -9.69 -8.38
C ALA A 81 4.82 -10.95 -8.55
N GLN A 82 5.10 -11.61 -7.43
CA GLN A 82 5.71 -12.91 -7.34
C GLN A 82 4.75 -13.87 -6.62
N THR A 83 4.91 -15.18 -6.87
CA THR A 83 4.16 -16.23 -6.18
C THR A 83 5.14 -17.18 -5.51
N ILE A 84 4.86 -17.52 -4.26
CA ILE A 84 5.52 -18.57 -3.48
C ILE A 84 4.47 -19.58 -3.04
N ARG A 85 4.89 -20.77 -2.59
CA ARG A 85 3.96 -21.84 -2.15
C ARG A 85 4.44 -22.51 -0.85
N PRO A 86 4.58 -21.75 0.24
CA PRO A 86 5.00 -22.32 1.50
C PRO A 86 3.95 -23.27 2.07
N THR A 87 4.42 -24.27 2.83
CA THR A 87 3.53 -25.05 3.72
C THR A 87 3.27 -24.21 4.96
N LEU A 88 2.00 -23.82 5.17
CA LEU A 88 1.63 -22.93 6.28
C LEU A 88 1.59 -23.64 7.63
N GLU A 89 1.92 -22.90 8.69
CA GLU A 89 1.92 -23.45 10.06
C GLU A 89 0.52 -23.78 10.59
N TYR A 90 -0.53 -23.15 10.02
CA TYR A 90 -1.90 -23.22 10.54
C TYR A 90 -2.64 -24.50 10.16
N ASP A 91 -2.34 -25.09 9.01
CA ASP A 91 -3.01 -26.29 8.51
C ASP A 91 -2.07 -27.34 7.93
N ALA A 92 -0.76 -27.06 7.95
CA ALA A 92 0.30 -27.89 7.40
C ALA A 92 0.11 -28.23 5.90
N ARG A 93 -0.46 -27.28 5.12
CA ARG A 93 -0.69 -27.43 3.68
C ARG A 93 0.04 -26.37 2.87
N PRO A 94 0.45 -26.67 1.62
CA PRO A 94 1.02 -25.68 0.74
C PRO A 94 -0.05 -24.76 0.16
N HIS A 95 0.15 -23.45 0.29
CA HIS A 95 -0.75 -22.42 -0.24
C HIS A 95 -0.02 -21.44 -1.14
N PRO A 96 -0.54 -21.10 -2.34
CA PRO A 96 0.00 -20.02 -3.13
C PRO A 96 -0.26 -18.67 -2.47
N LEU A 97 0.82 -17.94 -2.18
CA LEU A 97 0.83 -16.56 -1.74
C LEU A 97 1.37 -15.68 -2.84
N ARG A 98 0.68 -14.62 -3.19
CA ARG A 98 1.06 -13.71 -4.27
C ARG A 98 1.09 -12.25 -3.80
N GLY A 99 2.12 -11.52 -4.20
CA GLY A 99 2.29 -10.10 -3.95
C GLY A 99 3.60 -9.56 -4.52
N PRO A 100 3.86 -8.26 -4.42
CA PRO A 100 5.15 -7.67 -4.80
C PRO A 100 6.26 -8.10 -3.84
N ARG A 101 7.52 -8.02 -4.31
CA ARG A 101 8.67 -8.06 -3.40
C ARG A 101 8.55 -6.91 -2.41
N LEU A 102 8.79 -7.20 -1.13
CA LEU A 102 8.77 -6.16 -0.11
C LEU A 102 9.81 -5.07 -0.41
N THR A 103 10.96 -5.45 -0.98
CA THR A 103 11.99 -4.51 -1.43
C THR A 103 11.53 -3.56 -2.53
N ASP A 104 10.63 -3.99 -3.42
CA ASP A 104 10.08 -3.13 -4.48
C ASP A 104 9.08 -2.12 -3.90
N VAL A 105 8.30 -2.55 -2.90
CA VAL A 105 7.41 -1.65 -2.15
C VAL A 105 8.23 -0.58 -1.41
N LEU A 106 9.33 -0.98 -0.75
CA LEU A 106 10.23 -0.05 -0.07
C LEU A 106 10.91 0.91 -1.05
N ALA A 107 11.34 0.42 -2.21
CA ALA A 107 11.95 1.26 -3.25
C ALA A 107 10.96 2.30 -3.79
N GLN A 108 9.67 1.94 -3.97
CA GLN A 108 8.62 2.88 -4.38
C GLN A 108 8.40 4.01 -3.34
N ALA A 109 8.62 3.74 -2.05
CA ALA A 109 8.59 4.75 -1.00
C ALA A 109 9.91 5.58 -0.91
N GLY A 110 10.90 5.27 -1.75
CA GLY A 110 12.19 5.97 -1.76
C GLY A 110 13.12 5.56 -0.62
N VAL A 111 13.04 4.32 -0.14
CA VAL A 111 13.98 3.79 0.86
C VAL A 111 15.36 3.65 0.24
N PRO A 112 16.43 4.22 0.87
CA PRO A 112 17.79 4.09 0.37
C PRO A 112 18.23 2.62 0.25
N ALA A 113 19.00 2.29 -0.78
CA ALA A 113 19.42 0.92 -1.08
C ALA A 113 20.56 0.38 -0.16
N ASN A 114 20.77 0.98 1.01
CA ASN A 114 21.77 0.55 1.97
C ASN A 114 21.39 -0.80 2.63
N PRO A 115 22.20 -1.86 2.51
CA PRO A 115 21.90 -3.19 3.07
C PRO A 115 21.68 -3.19 4.59
N ALA A 116 22.36 -2.30 5.33
CA ALA A 116 22.26 -2.19 6.78
C ALA A 116 21.02 -1.41 7.26
N THR A 117 20.21 -0.83 6.33
CA THR A 117 18.98 -0.12 6.71
C THR A 117 18.09 -1.02 7.56
N GLN A 118 17.76 -0.55 8.76
CA GLN A 118 16.87 -1.24 9.68
C GLN A 118 15.42 -1.05 9.27
N VAL A 119 14.66 -2.14 9.25
CA VAL A 119 13.25 -2.18 8.87
C VAL A 119 12.46 -2.81 10.01
N LEU A 120 11.46 -2.08 10.54
CA LEU A 120 10.53 -2.60 11.52
C LEU A 120 9.18 -2.86 10.84
N LEU A 121 8.75 -4.11 10.81
CA LEU A 121 7.44 -4.53 10.31
C LEU A 121 6.47 -4.60 11.48
N ARG A 122 5.37 -3.85 11.41
CA ARG A 122 4.37 -3.77 12.50
C ARG A 122 3.04 -4.33 12.04
N ALA A 123 2.54 -5.30 12.79
CA ALA A 123 1.24 -5.93 12.62
C ALA A 123 0.17 -5.24 13.49
N ILE A 124 -1.09 -5.39 13.08
CA ILE A 124 -2.25 -4.79 13.76
C ILE A 124 -2.46 -5.31 15.18
N ASP A 125 -1.99 -6.52 15.49
CA ASP A 125 -2.05 -7.15 16.82
C ASP A 125 -0.91 -6.68 17.75
N GLY A 126 -0.02 -5.80 17.27
CA GLY A 126 1.13 -5.28 18.01
C GLY A 126 2.40 -6.10 17.83
N TYR A 127 2.38 -7.20 17.06
CA TYR A 127 3.62 -7.94 16.76
C TYR A 127 4.57 -7.08 15.92
N ILE A 128 5.84 -7.06 16.31
CA ILE A 128 6.87 -6.26 15.64
C ILE A 128 8.05 -7.15 15.28
N VAL A 129 8.42 -7.13 14.01
CA VAL A 129 9.62 -7.80 13.51
C VAL A 129 10.66 -6.76 13.13
N ALA A 130 11.84 -6.84 13.73
CA ALA A 130 13.01 -6.07 13.34
C ALA A 130 13.86 -6.89 12.36
N THR A 131 14.20 -6.29 11.21
CA THR A 131 14.99 -6.92 10.17
C THR A 131 15.86 -5.87 9.47
N THR A 132 16.63 -6.27 8.45
CA THR A 132 17.41 -5.35 7.62
C THR A 132 17.02 -5.46 6.16
N LEU A 133 17.34 -4.44 5.37
CA LEU A 133 17.12 -4.48 3.93
C LEU A 133 17.91 -5.63 3.27
N ALA A 134 19.11 -5.98 3.81
CA ALA A 134 19.88 -7.15 3.39
C ALA A 134 19.09 -8.44 3.59
N GLN A 135 18.54 -8.66 4.78
CA GLN A 135 17.78 -9.87 5.11
C GLN A 135 16.48 -9.96 4.29
N LEU A 136 15.78 -8.84 4.07
CA LEU A 136 14.61 -8.83 3.19
C LEU A 136 14.93 -9.28 1.77
N ARG A 137 16.12 -8.91 1.25
CA ARG A 137 16.61 -9.35 -0.07
C ARG A 137 17.01 -10.83 -0.07
N GLU A 138 17.80 -11.22 0.91
CA GLU A 138 18.29 -12.60 1.06
C GLU A 138 17.14 -13.60 1.14
N TYR A 139 16.17 -13.37 2.01
CA TYR A 139 15.00 -14.22 2.21
C TYR A 139 13.92 -14.00 1.15
N ARG A 140 14.12 -13.05 0.24
CA ARG A 140 13.20 -12.73 -0.86
C ARG A 140 11.78 -12.46 -0.38
N PHE A 141 11.63 -11.68 0.68
CA PHE A 141 10.32 -11.35 1.25
C PHE A 141 9.33 -10.81 0.22
N LEU A 142 8.10 -11.29 0.30
CA LEU A 142 6.93 -10.71 -0.36
C LEU A 142 6.13 -9.88 0.64
N LEU A 143 5.44 -8.87 0.15
CA LEU A 143 4.27 -8.32 0.80
C LEU A 143 3.06 -8.96 0.12
N ALA A 144 2.63 -10.11 0.63
CA ALA A 144 1.54 -10.87 0.04
C ALA A 144 0.22 -10.09 0.17
N THR A 145 -0.50 -10.03 -0.94
CA THR A 145 -1.81 -9.40 -1.07
C THR A 145 -2.91 -10.45 -1.31
N HIS A 146 -2.53 -11.66 -1.75
CA HIS A 146 -3.44 -12.76 -2.07
C HIS A 146 -2.96 -14.08 -1.47
N LEU A 147 -3.92 -14.87 -1.04
CA LEU A 147 -3.81 -16.28 -0.62
C LEU A 147 -4.82 -17.09 -1.42
N ASP A 148 -4.40 -18.19 -2.05
CA ASP A 148 -5.26 -19.05 -2.89
C ASP A 148 -6.06 -18.22 -3.92
N ASP A 149 -5.36 -17.31 -4.62
CA ASP A 149 -5.89 -16.38 -5.63
C ASP A 149 -6.95 -15.38 -5.13
N LYS A 150 -7.25 -15.35 -3.82
CA LYS A 150 -8.17 -14.39 -3.19
C LYS A 150 -7.40 -13.31 -2.45
N PRO A 151 -7.86 -12.05 -2.47
CA PRO A 151 -7.28 -11.03 -1.60
C PRO A 151 -7.30 -11.46 -0.13
N LEU A 152 -6.20 -11.20 0.58
CA LEU A 152 -6.12 -11.44 2.02
C LEU A 152 -7.12 -10.54 2.76
N ALA A 153 -8.01 -11.14 3.52
CA ALA A 153 -9.03 -10.42 4.26
C ALA A 153 -8.55 -9.98 5.64
N LEU A 154 -8.99 -8.80 6.08
CA LEU A 154 -8.86 -8.37 7.48
C LEU A 154 -9.68 -9.33 8.36
N GLY A 155 -9.09 -9.79 9.45
CA GLY A 155 -9.69 -10.81 10.32
C GLY A 155 -9.24 -12.25 10.01
N GLY A 156 -8.53 -12.45 8.85
CA GLY A 156 -7.73 -13.63 8.56
C GLY A 156 -6.24 -13.28 8.65
N LEU A 157 -5.43 -13.71 7.69
CA LEU A 157 -4.00 -13.39 7.60
C LEU A 157 -3.73 -12.04 6.90
N GLY A 158 -4.76 -11.27 6.61
CA GLY A 158 -4.71 -10.00 5.92
C GLY A 158 -4.84 -8.76 6.82
N PRO A 159 -4.86 -7.60 6.15
CA PRO A 159 -4.96 -7.41 4.70
C PRO A 159 -3.65 -7.64 3.92
N LEU A 160 -2.50 -7.66 4.57
CA LEU A 160 -1.17 -7.85 3.99
C LEU A 160 -0.34 -8.77 4.89
N TRP A 161 0.52 -9.59 4.29
CA TRP A 161 1.41 -10.50 5.00
C TRP A 161 2.85 -10.34 4.49
N ALA A 162 3.78 -9.95 5.36
CA ALA A 162 5.20 -9.99 5.03
C ALA A 162 5.69 -11.43 5.20
N VAL A 163 6.04 -12.10 4.10
CA VAL A 163 6.30 -13.55 4.09
C VAL A 163 7.38 -13.92 3.08
N TYR A 164 8.07 -15.00 3.32
CA TYR A 164 9.04 -15.63 2.42
C TYR A 164 8.69 -17.12 2.20
N GLU A 165 9.46 -17.79 1.33
CA GLU A 165 9.40 -19.24 1.12
C GLU A 165 10.42 -19.92 2.06
N PRO A 166 10.00 -20.54 3.18
CA PRO A 166 10.94 -21.11 4.14
C PRO A 166 11.81 -22.22 3.55
N ALA A 167 11.26 -23.02 2.62
CA ALA A 167 12.00 -24.11 1.97
C ALA A 167 13.19 -23.62 1.13
N ALA A 168 13.19 -22.33 0.74
CA ALA A 168 14.30 -21.72 0.01
C ALA A 168 15.44 -21.21 0.93
N ILE A 169 15.29 -21.33 2.26
CA ILE A 169 16.21 -20.77 3.25
C ILE A 169 16.86 -21.93 4.03
N PRO A 170 18.13 -22.29 3.74
CA PRO A 170 18.78 -23.48 4.33
C PRO A 170 18.79 -23.48 5.86
N MET A 171 18.98 -22.34 6.50
CA MET A 171 19.01 -22.25 7.97
C MET A 171 17.63 -22.45 8.65
N LEU A 172 16.55 -22.52 7.88
CA LEU A 172 15.22 -22.87 8.37
C LEU A 172 14.89 -24.34 8.14
N ALA A 173 15.71 -25.07 7.40
CA ALA A 173 15.50 -26.49 7.16
C ALA A 173 15.45 -27.29 8.48
N GLY A 174 14.46 -28.17 8.62
CA GLY A 174 14.27 -28.99 9.81
C GLY A 174 13.71 -28.28 11.04
N LYS A 175 13.49 -26.96 11.00
CA LYS A 175 12.79 -26.27 12.09
C LYS A 175 11.30 -26.56 12.05
N PRO A 176 10.62 -26.56 13.21
CA PRO A 176 9.15 -26.60 13.26
C PRO A 176 8.52 -25.48 12.40
N LEU A 177 7.37 -25.75 11.75
CA LEU A 177 6.71 -24.79 10.87
C LEU A 177 6.53 -23.41 11.52
N ARG A 178 6.08 -23.37 12.77
CA ARG A 178 5.92 -22.13 13.52
C ARG A 178 7.19 -21.29 13.61
N GLU A 179 8.33 -21.94 13.80
CA GLU A 179 9.62 -21.24 13.88
C GLU A 179 10.11 -20.76 12.50
N GLN A 180 9.71 -21.46 11.44
CA GLN A 180 10.02 -21.05 10.08
C GLN A 180 9.35 -19.74 9.69
N PHE A 181 8.22 -19.38 10.31
CA PHE A 181 7.47 -18.13 10.06
C PHE A 181 7.67 -17.05 11.13
N ALA A 182 8.61 -17.23 12.07
CA ALA A 182 8.84 -16.28 13.15
C ALA A 182 9.15 -14.84 12.69
N LEU A 183 9.62 -14.63 11.46
CA LEU A 183 9.86 -13.31 10.88
C LEU A 183 8.77 -12.87 9.90
N CYS A 184 7.64 -13.57 9.85
CA CYS A 184 6.58 -13.35 8.86
C CYS A 184 5.30 -12.77 9.51
N PRO A 185 5.28 -11.51 9.93
CA PRO A 185 4.08 -10.90 10.51
C PRO A 185 2.98 -10.75 9.45
N TRP A 186 1.77 -11.21 9.79
CA TRP A 186 0.55 -10.93 9.03
C TRP A 186 -0.19 -9.72 9.58
N GLY A 187 -1.17 -9.20 8.84
CA GLY A 187 -1.86 -7.98 9.26
C GLY A 187 -0.96 -6.75 9.28
N ILE A 188 0.00 -6.66 8.35
CA ILE A 188 0.92 -5.52 8.26
C ILE A 188 0.13 -4.25 7.96
N TYR A 189 0.32 -3.22 8.80
CA TYR A 189 -0.26 -1.89 8.61
C TYR A 189 0.80 -0.77 8.57
N HIS A 190 1.99 -1.00 9.14
CA HIS A 190 3.05 -0.01 9.20
C HIS A 190 4.44 -0.62 9.03
N ILE A 191 5.30 0.07 8.29
CA ILE A 191 6.71 -0.26 8.13
C ILE A 191 7.53 0.99 8.47
N GLN A 192 8.45 0.86 9.44
CA GLN A 192 9.32 1.95 9.85
C GLN A 192 10.73 1.71 9.33
N ILE A 193 11.30 2.73 8.71
CA ILE A 193 12.67 2.71 8.19
C ILE A 193 13.53 3.57 9.11
N ASN A 194 14.53 2.96 9.72
CA ASN A 194 15.49 3.69 10.53
C ASN A 194 16.75 3.98 9.72
N ALA A 195 17.22 5.23 9.77
CA ALA A 195 18.49 5.59 9.18
C ALA A 195 19.62 4.77 9.80
N VAL A 196 20.59 4.38 8.98
CA VAL A 196 21.86 3.85 9.49
C VAL A 196 22.68 5.06 9.93
N SER A 197 22.97 5.15 11.21
CA SER A 197 23.88 6.14 11.77
C SER A 197 25.32 5.86 11.36
#